data_2875b0956ffb7500ad060a7daaa94425
#
_entry.id   2875b0956ffb7500ad060a7daaa94425
#
_cell.length_a   1.000
_cell.length_b   1.000
_cell.length_c   1.000
_cell.angle_alpha   90.00
_cell.angle_beta   90.00
_cell.angle_gamma   90.00
#
_symmetry.space_group_name_H-M   'P 1'
#
loop_
_entity.id
_entity.type
_entity.pdbx_description
1 polymer ?
#
loop_
_entity_poly.entity_id
_entity_poly.type
_entity_poly.pdbx_seq_one_letter_code
_entity_poly.pdbx_strand_id
1 'polypeptide(L)'
;MRALCLVLCLFVQAAAAQEDVGLVSALSGEVVLQKGIAKVFMKVREGDRFDVPPGAQLRLVYFSGSRQERWLGPASLRAGKRESEPLAGKPDVSVLPASAPQRLARIPELSQSALFGGVRVRGIKAPPATETEDSLREARATYAKMRRELPPDDLTPELFLYAALASGPDPGGEEASQLAARLRQR
;
A
#
# COMPACT_ATOMS: atom_id res chain seq x y z
N MET A 1 -30.53 51.13 25.12
CA MET A 1 -30.54 49.68 24.99
C MET A 1 -29.60 49.29 23.84
N ARG A 2 -28.41 48.78 24.22
CA ARG A 2 -27.34 48.43 23.27
C ARG A 2 -27.53 46.96 22.87
N ALA A 3 -27.93 46.70 21.63
CA ALA A 3 -27.96 45.36 21.07
C ALA A 3 -26.56 44.91 20.70
N LEU A 4 -26.02 43.98 21.49
CA LEU A 4 -24.74 43.33 21.25
C LEU A 4 -24.97 42.17 20.27
N CYS A 5 -24.70 42.40 19.00
CA CYS A 5 -24.69 41.34 17.97
C CYS A 5 -23.41 40.48 18.14
N LEU A 6 -23.58 39.35 18.77
CA LEU A 6 -22.54 38.32 18.90
C LEU A 6 -22.47 37.55 17.58
N VAL A 7 -21.57 37.93 16.68
CA VAL A 7 -21.26 37.17 15.47
C VAL A 7 -20.44 35.97 15.84
N LEU A 8 -21.11 34.85 16.00
CA LEU A 8 -20.50 33.52 16.20
C LEU A 8 -19.97 33.03 14.84
N CYS A 9 -18.71 33.31 14.55
CA CYS A 9 -18.01 32.73 13.40
C CYS A 9 -17.83 31.24 13.62
N LEU A 10 -18.71 30.44 13.06
CA LEU A 10 -18.54 28.99 12.91
C LEU A 10 -17.38 28.73 11.94
N PHE A 11 -16.18 28.51 12.50
CA PHE A 11 -15.08 27.90 11.75
C PHE A 11 -15.46 26.45 11.44
N VAL A 12 -16.10 26.24 10.29
CA VAL A 12 -16.21 24.90 9.72
C VAL A 12 -14.80 24.52 9.25
N GLN A 13 -14.08 23.82 10.11
CA GLN A 13 -12.86 23.14 9.69
C GLN A 13 -13.29 22.01 8.76
N ALA A 14 -13.20 22.25 7.47
CA ALA A 14 -13.28 21.20 6.47
C ALA A 14 -12.11 20.24 6.79
N ALA A 15 -12.42 19.10 7.41
CA ALA A 15 -11.50 18.00 7.51
C ALA A 15 -11.22 17.54 6.07
N ALA A 16 -10.17 18.06 5.46
CA ALA A 16 -9.71 17.59 4.16
C ALA A 16 -9.45 16.08 4.35
N ALA A 17 -10.25 15.26 3.68
CA ALA A 17 -10.01 13.82 3.63
C ALA A 17 -8.59 13.64 3.06
N GLN A 18 -7.66 13.20 3.90
CA GLN A 18 -6.29 12.94 3.47
C GLN A 18 -6.33 11.82 2.44
N GLU A 19 -5.85 12.11 1.24
CA GLU A 19 -5.82 11.17 0.13
C GLU A 19 -4.78 10.07 0.41
N ASP A 20 -5.14 8.82 0.15
CA ASP A 20 -4.22 7.69 0.20
C ASP A 20 -3.25 7.80 -0.98
N VAL A 21 -1.99 8.11 -0.73
CA VAL A 21 -0.97 8.36 -1.76
C VAL A 21 -0.07 7.17 -2.03
N GLY A 22 -0.08 6.18 -1.15
CA GLY A 22 0.80 5.02 -1.27
C GLY A 22 0.47 3.89 -0.30
N LEU A 23 1.36 2.92 -0.26
CA LEU A 23 1.29 1.70 0.53
C LEU A 23 2.64 1.39 1.15
N VAL A 24 2.66 0.92 2.40
CA VAL A 24 3.83 0.25 2.99
C VAL A 24 3.90 -1.17 2.42
N SER A 25 4.82 -1.42 1.49
CA SER A 25 4.95 -2.72 0.82
C SER A 25 5.81 -3.73 1.58
N ALA A 26 6.77 -3.24 2.37
CA ALA A 26 7.58 -4.06 3.27
C ALA A 26 8.09 -3.24 4.44
N LEU A 27 8.38 -3.93 5.54
CA LEU A 27 8.87 -3.35 6.77
C LEU A 27 9.76 -4.36 7.49
N SER A 28 10.89 -3.91 8.01
CA SER A 28 11.76 -4.68 8.89
C SER A 28 12.15 -3.81 10.07
N GLY A 29 12.05 -4.37 11.26
CA GLY A 29 12.21 -3.59 12.50
C GLY A 29 10.97 -2.75 12.82
N GLU A 30 11.08 -1.96 13.88
CA GLU A 30 9.99 -1.09 14.34
C GLU A 30 10.14 0.31 13.73
N VAL A 31 9.26 0.66 12.83
CA VAL A 31 9.21 1.99 12.21
C VAL A 31 8.08 2.78 12.86
N VAL A 32 8.42 3.98 13.37
CA VAL A 32 7.47 4.84 14.05
C VAL A 32 6.73 5.70 13.03
N LEU A 33 5.42 5.70 13.11
CA LEU A 33 4.53 6.64 12.43
C LEU A 33 4.05 7.67 13.46
N GLN A 34 3.84 8.90 13.07
CA GLN A 34 3.45 10.01 13.94
C GLN A 34 2.36 9.67 14.99
N LYS A 35 1.47 8.73 14.71
CA LYS A 35 0.37 8.29 15.58
C LYS A 35 0.42 6.81 15.94
N GLY A 36 1.58 6.18 15.90
CA GLY A 36 1.72 4.76 16.24
C GLY A 36 2.89 4.08 15.51
N ILE A 37 2.78 2.77 15.34
CA ILE A 37 3.77 1.95 14.68
C ILE A 37 3.27 1.64 13.27
N ALA A 38 4.15 1.79 12.28
CA ALA A 38 3.86 1.42 10.91
C ALA A 38 3.65 -0.09 10.78
N LYS A 39 2.74 -0.49 9.90
CA LYS A 39 2.45 -1.90 9.61
C LYS A 39 2.57 -2.15 8.10
N VAL A 40 2.95 -3.36 7.76
CA VAL A 40 2.95 -3.81 6.36
C VAL A 40 1.51 -3.74 5.82
N PHE A 41 1.37 -3.33 4.58
CA PHE A 41 0.11 -3.17 3.83
C PHE A 41 -0.82 -2.05 4.34
N MET A 42 -0.34 -1.19 5.24
CA MET A 42 -1.09 0.00 5.58
C MET A 42 -1.03 1.03 4.44
N LYS A 43 -2.12 1.75 4.26
CA LYS A 43 -2.18 2.91 3.37
C LYS A 43 -1.36 4.05 3.95
N VAL A 44 -0.67 4.76 3.07
CA VAL A 44 0.11 5.96 3.38
C VAL A 44 -0.66 7.16 2.88
N ARG A 45 -0.82 8.17 3.73
CA ARG A 45 -1.50 9.42 3.41
C ARG A 45 -0.50 10.53 3.20
N GLU A 46 -0.89 11.52 2.41
CA GLU A 46 -0.10 12.73 2.29
C GLU A 46 0.12 13.39 3.66
N GLY A 47 1.36 13.72 3.96
CA GLY A 47 1.76 14.32 5.22
C GLY A 47 2.12 13.32 6.33
N ASP A 48 1.91 12.02 6.16
CA ASP A 48 2.34 11.01 7.12
C ASP A 48 3.86 11.09 7.32
N ARG A 49 4.26 11.07 8.58
CA ARG A 49 5.67 11.15 8.96
C ARG A 49 6.14 9.83 9.54
N PHE A 50 7.24 9.32 8.97
CA PHE A 50 7.89 8.09 9.39
C PHE A 50 9.28 8.37 9.92
N ASP A 51 9.59 7.74 11.05
CA ASP A 51 10.93 7.69 11.62
C ASP A 51 11.40 6.23 11.58
N VAL A 52 12.50 5.98 10.85
CA VAL A 52 13.11 4.67 10.63
C VAL A 52 14.34 4.56 11.50
N PRO A 53 14.31 3.79 12.60
CA PRO A 53 15.45 3.65 13.50
C PRO A 53 16.63 2.92 12.84
N PRO A 54 17.84 2.99 13.44
CA PRO A 54 18.99 2.21 12.98
C PRO A 54 18.65 0.72 12.90
N GLY A 55 19.03 0.08 11.80
CA GLY A 55 18.76 -1.34 11.55
C GLY A 55 17.34 -1.66 11.07
N ALA A 56 16.42 -0.70 11.11
CA ALA A 56 15.11 -0.85 10.51
C ALA A 56 15.10 -0.49 9.02
N GLN A 57 14.11 -1.01 8.31
CA GLN A 57 13.88 -0.72 6.90
C GLN A 57 12.40 -0.47 6.66
N LEU A 58 12.10 0.53 5.84
CA LEU A 58 10.77 0.84 5.34
C LEU A 58 10.77 0.86 3.81
N ARG A 59 9.76 0.25 3.21
CA ARG A 59 9.56 0.29 1.76
C ARG A 59 8.18 0.84 1.46
N LEU A 60 8.14 1.92 0.69
CA LEU A 60 6.92 2.61 0.28
C LEU A 60 6.73 2.47 -1.22
N VAL A 61 5.49 2.24 -1.64
CA VAL A 61 5.08 2.33 -3.05
C VAL A 61 4.08 3.46 -3.19
N TYR A 62 4.38 4.41 -4.06
CA TYR A 62 3.49 5.51 -4.40
C TYR A 62 2.53 5.12 -5.52
N PHE A 63 1.25 5.43 -5.37
CA PHE A 63 0.22 5.10 -6.37
C PHE A 63 0.33 5.99 -7.62
N SER A 64 0.83 7.21 -7.45
CA SER A 64 1.12 8.13 -8.53
C SER A 64 2.60 8.08 -8.90
N GLY A 65 2.92 7.80 -10.19
CA GLY A 65 4.30 7.87 -10.70
C GLY A 65 5.09 6.56 -10.64
N SER A 66 4.46 5.43 -10.25
CA SER A 66 5.13 4.11 -10.25
C SER A 66 6.44 4.06 -9.45
N ARG A 67 6.55 4.89 -8.43
CA ARG A 67 7.75 5.07 -7.61
C ARG A 67 7.70 4.15 -6.40
N GLN A 68 8.80 3.42 -6.19
CA GLN A 68 9.06 2.67 -4.97
C GLN A 68 10.29 3.26 -4.29
N GLU A 69 10.21 3.44 -2.98
CA GLU A 69 11.28 3.96 -2.14
C GLU A 69 11.63 2.96 -1.05
N ARG A 70 12.92 2.66 -0.90
CA ARG A 70 13.46 1.90 0.21
C ARG A 70 14.26 2.82 1.11
N TRP A 71 13.85 2.92 2.35
CA TRP A 71 14.47 3.72 3.39
C TRP A 71 15.17 2.80 4.37
N LEU A 72 16.46 3.02 4.59
CA LEU A 72 17.27 2.33 5.59
C LEU A 72 17.52 3.28 6.76
N GLY A 73 17.31 2.81 7.98
CA GLY A 73 17.56 3.62 9.18
C GLY A 73 19.06 3.79 9.50
N PRO A 74 19.44 4.90 10.12
CA PRO A 74 18.56 5.96 10.62
C PRO A 74 18.06 6.90 9.51
N ALA A 75 16.75 7.11 9.42
CA ALA A 75 16.14 8.00 8.45
C ALA A 75 14.80 8.56 8.96
N SER A 76 14.42 9.74 8.47
CA SER A 76 13.10 10.34 8.70
C SER A 76 12.58 10.92 7.40
N LEU A 77 11.29 10.79 7.18
CA LEU A 77 10.64 11.24 5.96
C LEU A 77 9.20 11.71 6.22
N ARG A 78 8.70 12.53 5.30
CA ARG A 78 7.28 12.89 5.21
C ARG A 78 6.74 12.41 3.87
N ALA A 79 5.61 11.71 3.87
CA ALA A 79 4.97 11.27 2.64
C ALA A 79 4.38 12.46 1.88
N GLY A 80 4.75 12.61 0.62
CA GLY A 80 4.14 13.53 -0.34
C GLY A 80 3.20 12.79 -1.28
N LYS A 81 2.68 13.48 -2.30
CA LYS A 81 1.73 12.88 -3.27
C LYS A 81 2.36 11.83 -4.19
N ARG A 82 3.61 11.98 -4.56
CA ARG A 82 4.31 11.14 -5.55
C ARG A 82 5.62 10.58 -5.05
N GLU A 83 6.20 11.19 -4.03
CA GLU A 83 7.47 10.84 -3.43
C GLU A 83 7.53 11.34 -2.00
N SER A 84 8.43 10.78 -1.21
CA SER A 84 8.70 11.27 0.13
C SER A 84 9.58 12.52 0.10
N GLU A 85 9.31 13.43 1.01
CA GLU A 85 10.19 14.51 1.39
C GLU A 85 11.19 13.99 2.43
N PRO A 86 12.50 13.91 2.12
CA PRO A 86 13.50 13.50 3.10
C PRO A 86 13.65 14.53 4.20
N LEU A 87 13.51 14.14 5.45
CA LEU A 87 13.86 14.96 6.62
C LEU A 87 15.26 14.59 7.15
N ALA A 88 15.60 13.29 7.07
CA ALA A 88 16.94 12.77 7.33
C ALA A 88 17.16 11.49 6.52
N GLY A 89 18.37 11.29 6.01
CA GLY A 89 18.70 10.17 5.15
C GLY A 89 18.24 10.36 3.70
N LYS A 90 18.38 9.33 2.90
CA LYS A 90 17.95 9.29 1.48
C LYS A 90 17.38 7.92 1.16
N PRO A 91 16.33 7.83 0.31
CA PRO A 91 15.83 6.54 -0.16
C PRO A 91 16.65 5.99 -1.31
N ASP A 92 16.69 4.67 -1.42
CA ASP A 92 16.94 4.00 -2.68
C ASP A 92 15.63 3.98 -3.47
N VAL A 93 15.68 4.47 -4.71
CA VAL A 93 14.48 4.62 -5.55
C VAL A 93 14.51 3.61 -6.68
N SER A 94 13.39 2.93 -6.89
CA SER A 94 13.14 2.10 -8.08
C SER A 94 11.82 2.48 -8.73
N VAL A 95 11.71 2.22 -10.03
CA VAL A 95 10.52 2.48 -10.82
C VAL A 95 9.82 1.15 -11.11
N LEU A 96 8.56 1.07 -10.75
CA LEU A 96 7.72 -0.09 -11.00
C LEU A 96 7.05 0.00 -12.38
N PRO A 97 6.61 -1.13 -12.97
CA PRO A 97 5.75 -1.11 -14.14
C PRO A 97 4.48 -0.28 -13.90
N ALA A 98 4.00 0.43 -14.91
CA ALA A 98 2.89 1.38 -14.79
C ALA A 98 1.57 0.75 -14.24
N SER A 99 1.36 -0.55 -14.46
CA SER A 99 0.22 -1.29 -13.93
C SER A 99 0.34 -1.67 -12.44
N ALA A 100 1.54 -1.59 -11.85
CA ALA A 100 1.78 -2.05 -10.48
C ALA A 100 1.08 -1.19 -9.42
N PRO A 101 1.14 0.15 -9.44
CA PRO A 101 0.53 0.98 -8.40
C PRO A 101 -0.97 0.74 -8.23
N GLN A 102 -1.71 0.63 -9.33
CA GLN A 102 -3.17 0.44 -9.31
C GLN A 102 -3.57 -0.92 -8.69
N ARG A 103 -2.78 -1.97 -8.95
CA ARG A 103 -3.02 -3.29 -8.34
C ARG A 103 -2.63 -3.29 -6.88
N LEU A 104 -1.50 -2.70 -6.53
CA LEU A 104 -1.03 -2.61 -5.14
C LEU A 104 -1.96 -1.77 -4.26
N ALA A 105 -2.63 -0.76 -4.80
CA ALA A 105 -3.62 0.04 -4.07
C ALA A 105 -4.79 -0.79 -3.50
N ARG A 106 -5.06 -1.99 -4.04
CA ARG A 106 -6.11 -2.91 -3.56
C ARG A 106 -5.66 -3.81 -2.41
N ILE A 107 -4.35 -3.92 -2.16
CA ILE A 107 -3.80 -4.83 -1.13
C ILE A 107 -4.42 -4.62 0.25
N PRO A 108 -4.59 -3.39 0.76
CA PRO A 108 -5.19 -3.19 2.09
C PRO A 108 -6.58 -3.79 2.23
N GLU A 109 -7.40 -3.69 1.19
CA GLU A 109 -8.77 -4.23 1.16
C GLU A 109 -8.77 -5.76 1.07
N LEU A 110 -7.91 -6.32 0.22
CA LEU A 110 -7.74 -7.76 0.08
C LEU A 110 -7.18 -8.39 1.36
N SER A 111 -6.24 -7.71 2.02
CA SER A 111 -5.64 -8.18 3.27
C SER A 111 -6.66 -8.20 4.41
N GLN A 112 -7.54 -7.20 4.49
CA GLN A 112 -8.62 -7.19 5.47
C GLN A 112 -9.60 -8.34 5.21
N SER A 113 -9.99 -8.58 3.98
CA SER A 113 -10.87 -9.70 3.62
C SER A 113 -10.26 -11.07 3.96
N ALA A 114 -8.95 -11.22 3.78
CA ALA A 114 -8.24 -12.46 4.12
C ALA A 114 -8.06 -12.66 5.63
N LEU A 115 -7.90 -11.56 6.41
CA LEU A 115 -7.77 -11.60 7.88
C LEU A 115 -9.09 -11.94 8.57
N PHE A 116 -10.23 -11.53 8.02
CA PHE A 116 -11.56 -11.90 8.52
C PHE A 116 -11.97 -13.34 8.16
N GLY A 117 -10.97 -14.17 7.74
CA GLY A 117 -11.13 -15.60 7.49
C GLY A 117 -12.33 -15.83 6.58
N GLY A 118 -12.13 -15.77 5.28
CA GLY A 118 -13.13 -15.90 4.23
C GLY A 118 -14.39 -16.68 4.57
N VAL A 119 -15.22 -16.15 5.44
CA VAL A 119 -16.59 -16.62 5.62
C VAL A 119 -17.30 -16.27 4.32
N ARG A 120 -17.29 -17.20 3.38
CA ARG A 120 -18.22 -17.16 2.26
C ARG A 120 -19.62 -17.22 2.86
N VAL A 121 -20.22 -16.06 3.09
CA VAL A 121 -21.63 -15.97 3.38
C VAL A 121 -22.34 -16.52 2.13
N ARG A 122 -22.88 -17.72 2.25
CA ARG A 122 -23.62 -18.38 1.19
C ARG A 122 -24.78 -17.46 0.78
N GLY A 123 -24.69 -16.83 -0.39
CA GLY A 123 -25.71 -15.92 -0.92
C GLY A 123 -25.26 -14.52 -1.33
N ILE A 124 -24.06 -14.07 -0.96
CA ILE A 124 -23.50 -12.84 -1.52
C ILE A 124 -22.79 -13.21 -2.82
N LYS A 125 -23.34 -12.73 -3.93
CA LYS A 125 -22.72 -12.83 -5.24
C LYS A 125 -21.34 -12.18 -5.14
N ALA A 126 -20.27 -12.92 -5.43
CA ALA A 126 -18.92 -12.36 -5.47
C ALA A 126 -18.94 -11.09 -6.37
N PRO A 127 -18.24 -10.03 -5.99
CA PRO A 127 -18.11 -8.88 -6.88
C PRO A 127 -17.61 -9.38 -8.24
N PRO A 128 -18.05 -8.78 -9.36
CA PRO A 128 -17.60 -9.18 -10.67
C PRO A 128 -16.08 -9.14 -10.74
N ALA A 129 -15.48 -10.16 -11.33
CA ALA A 129 -14.04 -10.18 -11.55
C ALA A 129 -13.63 -8.92 -12.33
N THR A 130 -12.67 -8.18 -11.81
CA THR A 130 -12.15 -6.95 -12.44
C THR A 130 -10.96 -7.24 -13.35
N GLU A 131 -10.38 -8.44 -13.23
CA GLU A 131 -9.28 -8.92 -14.07
C GLU A 131 -9.80 -10.04 -14.99
N THR A 132 -9.42 -9.99 -16.25
CA THR A 132 -9.70 -11.02 -17.26
C THR A 132 -8.54 -12.00 -17.34
N GLU A 133 -8.74 -13.15 -18.03
CA GLU A 133 -7.66 -14.11 -18.27
C GLU A 133 -6.48 -13.48 -19.04
N ASP A 134 -6.76 -12.58 -19.98
CA ASP A 134 -5.71 -11.88 -20.74
C ASP A 134 -4.94 -10.92 -19.84
N SER A 135 -5.61 -10.18 -18.95
CA SER A 135 -4.95 -9.29 -18.00
C SER A 135 -4.16 -10.06 -16.93
N LEU A 136 -4.60 -11.27 -16.56
CA LEU A 136 -3.83 -12.14 -15.67
C LEU A 136 -2.57 -12.69 -16.35
N ARG A 137 -2.64 -13.01 -17.64
CA ARG A 137 -1.46 -13.42 -18.43
C ARG A 137 -0.42 -12.30 -18.48
N GLU A 138 -0.86 -11.06 -18.73
CA GLU A 138 -0.02 -9.87 -18.68
C GLU A 138 0.56 -9.64 -17.28
N ALA A 139 -0.25 -9.85 -16.23
CA ALA A 139 0.20 -9.73 -14.86
C ALA A 139 1.31 -10.73 -14.51
N ARG A 140 1.20 -12.00 -14.95
CA ARG A 140 2.25 -13.01 -14.77
C ARG A 140 3.54 -12.65 -15.51
N ALA A 141 3.44 -12.11 -16.74
CA ALA A 141 4.60 -11.64 -17.48
C ALA A 141 5.28 -10.47 -16.77
N THR A 142 4.49 -9.52 -16.26
CA THR A 142 4.98 -8.38 -15.48
C THR A 142 5.63 -8.83 -14.17
N TYR A 143 5.02 -9.77 -13.45
CA TYR A 143 5.60 -10.39 -12.26
C TYR A 143 6.98 -11.00 -12.56
N ALA A 144 7.08 -11.79 -13.63
CA ALA A 144 8.34 -12.43 -14.01
C ALA A 144 9.43 -11.41 -14.37
N LYS A 145 9.06 -10.25 -14.94
CA LYS A 145 9.98 -9.14 -15.18
C LYS A 145 10.42 -8.49 -13.87
N MET A 146 9.49 -8.10 -13.01
CA MET A 146 9.78 -7.48 -11.71
C MET A 146 10.66 -8.39 -10.84
N ARG A 147 10.41 -9.72 -10.87
CA ARG A 147 11.19 -10.68 -10.07
C ARG A 147 12.65 -10.79 -10.51
N ARG A 148 12.96 -10.46 -11.76
CA ARG A 148 14.35 -10.41 -12.27
C ARG A 148 15.05 -9.08 -11.97
N GLU A 149 14.28 -7.99 -11.91
CA GLU A 149 14.80 -6.63 -11.76
C GLU A 149 14.91 -6.19 -10.29
N LEU A 150 14.04 -6.72 -9.42
CA LEU A 150 14.00 -6.36 -8.01
C LEU A 150 14.76 -7.37 -7.13
N PRO A 151 15.29 -6.92 -5.97
CA PRO A 151 16.00 -7.80 -5.02
C PRO A 151 15.15 -8.98 -4.56
N PRO A 152 15.76 -10.13 -4.18
CA PRO A 152 15.02 -11.33 -3.77
C PRO A 152 14.14 -11.13 -2.53
N ASP A 153 14.51 -10.20 -1.66
CA ASP A 153 13.77 -9.83 -0.45
C ASP A 153 12.62 -8.85 -0.69
N ASP A 154 12.51 -8.32 -1.91
CA ASP A 154 11.43 -7.42 -2.29
C ASP A 154 10.15 -8.20 -2.58
N LEU A 155 9.11 -7.99 -1.77
CA LEU A 155 7.81 -8.65 -1.90
C LEU A 155 6.86 -7.94 -2.86
N THR A 156 7.27 -6.83 -3.45
CA THR A 156 6.42 -6.06 -4.38
C THR A 156 5.93 -6.88 -5.57
N PRO A 157 6.76 -7.75 -6.19
CA PRO A 157 6.27 -8.63 -7.26
C PRO A 157 5.19 -9.58 -6.80
N GLU A 158 5.37 -10.22 -5.64
CA GLU A 158 4.41 -11.15 -5.06
C GLU A 158 3.08 -10.47 -4.71
N LEU A 159 3.15 -9.26 -4.13
CA LEU A 159 1.97 -8.45 -3.85
C LEU A 159 1.22 -8.06 -5.12
N PHE A 160 1.96 -7.66 -6.14
CA PHE A 160 1.39 -7.31 -7.44
C PHE A 160 0.63 -8.50 -8.07
N LEU A 161 1.26 -9.68 -8.10
CA LEU A 161 0.62 -10.88 -8.64
C LEU A 161 -0.57 -11.30 -7.78
N TYR A 162 -0.43 -11.26 -6.46
CA TYR A 162 -1.53 -11.57 -5.54
C TYR A 162 -2.74 -10.66 -5.77
N ALA A 163 -2.52 -9.35 -5.92
CA ALA A 163 -3.61 -8.40 -6.19
C ALA A 163 -4.33 -8.70 -7.51
N ALA A 164 -3.60 -9.12 -8.54
CA ALA A 164 -4.19 -9.51 -9.81
C ALA A 164 -5.03 -10.79 -9.66
N LEU A 165 -4.48 -11.84 -9.06
CA LEU A 165 -5.17 -13.12 -8.84
C LEU A 165 -6.41 -12.96 -7.96
N ALA A 166 -6.31 -12.20 -6.86
CA ALA A 166 -7.42 -11.97 -5.94
C ALA A 166 -8.55 -11.11 -6.55
N SER A 167 -8.28 -10.42 -7.65
CA SER A 167 -9.28 -9.65 -8.41
C SER A 167 -9.72 -10.36 -9.70
N GLY A 168 -9.20 -11.56 -9.97
CA GLY A 168 -9.45 -12.34 -11.15
C GLY A 168 -10.71 -13.23 -11.05
N PRO A 169 -10.92 -14.08 -12.06
CA PRO A 169 -12.09 -14.96 -12.11
C PRO A 169 -12.09 -16.04 -11.02
N ASP A 170 -10.93 -16.41 -10.48
CA ASP A 170 -10.79 -17.37 -9.37
C ASP A 170 -9.98 -16.78 -8.21
N PRO A 171 -10.55 -15.85 -7.41
CA PRO A 171 -9.83 -15.16 -6.31
C PRO A 171 -9.39 -16.09 -5.18
N GLY A 172 -10.01 -17.26 -5.05
CA GLY A 172 -9.70 -18.28 -4.04
C GLY A 172 -8.91 -19.46 -4.57
N GLY A 173 -8.43 -19.38 -5.80
CA GLY A 173 -7.67 -20.44 -6.45
C GLY A 173 -6.38 -20.82 -5.72
N GLU A 174 -5.83 -21.98 -6.06
CA GLU A 174 -4.64 -22.52 -5.39
C GLU A 174 -3.46 -21.57 -5.46
N GLU A 175 -3.20 -20.95 -6.62
CA GLU A 175 -2.09 -20.00 -6.83
C GLU A 175 -2.23 -18.78 -5.92
N ALA A 176 -3.42 -18.18 -5.84
CA ALA A 176 -3.69 -17.04 -4.97
C ALA A 176 -3.52 -17.41 -3.49
N SER A 177 -4.01 -18.59 -3.10
CA SER A 177 -3.94 -19.10 -1.73
C SER A 177 -2.50 -19.39 -1.29
N GLN A 178 -1.70 -20.00 -2.15
CA GLN A 178 -0.28 -20.26 -1.90
C GLN A 178 0.52 -18.96 -1.77
N LEU A 179 0.24 -18.00 -2.64
CA LEU A 179 0.91 -16.71 -2.61
C LEU A 179 0.54 -15.92 -1.35
N ALA A 180 -0.73 -15.92 -0.96
CA ALA A 180 -1.19 -15.31 0.30
C ALA A 180 -0.54 -15.96 1.53
N ALA A 181 -0.35 -17.29 1.52
CA ALA A 181 0.34 -18.00 2.60
C ALA A 181 1.81 -17.57 2.71
N ARG A 182 2.52 -17.45 1.59
CA ARG A 182 3.91 -16.96 1.55
C ARG A 182 4.05 -15.53 2.07
N LEU A 183 3.11 -14.64 1.69
CA LEU A 183 3.12 -13.25 2.14
C LEU A 183 2.87 -13.10 3.64
N ARG A 184 2.13 -14.04 4.26
CA ARG A 184 1.87 -14.06 5.71
C ARG A 184 3.03 -14.55 6.57
N GLN A 185 3.96 -15.30 6.00
CA GLN A 185 5.12 -15.89 6.72
C GLN A 185 6.31 -14.92 6.82
N ARG A 186 6.22 -13.75 6.21
CA ARG A 186 7.27 -12.72 6.16
C ARG A 186 6.85 -11.46 6.93
#